data_32275d9df1f2297f8b22decf1b723613
#
_entry.id   32275d9df1f2297f8b22decf1b723613
#
_cell.length_a   1.000
_cell.length_b   1.000
_cell.length_c   1.000
_cell.angle_alpha   90.00
_cell.angle_beta   90.00
_cell.angle_gamma   90.00
#
_symmetry.space_group_name_H-M   'P 1'
#
loop_
_entity.id
_entity.type
_entity.pdbx_description
1 polymer ?
#
loop_
_entity_poly.entity_id
_entity_poly.type
_entity_poly.pdbx_seq_one_letter_code
_entity_poly.pdbx_strand_id
1 'polypeptide(L)'
;FSLENKYAIWQEIEVLACEAHAEMGKIGITREEAAWIREHAKFSKEEVDAIEAVTNHDVIAFLTNMGEYIDAEVPEGEPKPSRWVHYGMTSSDLGDTALCYQLVQATDIIIEDVRKLGEICRRRAFEERETLCVGRTHGIHAEPMTFGMKFGSWAWELKRDLDRLLDARKNVAFGAISGAVGTYSSIDPFVEEYVCERLGLAHDPLSTQVISRDHHAYLAGVLATTAATCDRIATEIRNLQKTDTLEAEEPFKKGQKGSSAMPHKRNPITLEKVCGLSRVVKANAQVAFDNVALWHERDISHSSAER
;
A
#
# COMPACT_ATOMS: atom_id res chain seq x y z
N PHE A 1 -3.24 4.61 -3.95
CA PHE A 1 -4.61 4.02 -3.82
C PHE A 1 -5.70 4.87 -4.50
N SER A 2 -5.38 5.72 -5.51
CA SER A 2 -6.45 6.32 -6.32
C SER A 2 -7.08 5.27 -7.24
N LEU A 3 -8.35 5.48 -7.65
CA LEU A 3 -9.03 4.58 -8.59
C LEU A 3 -8.32 4.56 -9.94
N GLU A 4 -7.79 5.69 -10.39
CA GLU A 4 -7.02 5.79 -11.63
C GLU A 4 -5.77 4.88 -11.58
N ASN A 5 -5.02 4.89 -10.48
CA ASN A 5 -3.87 4.00 -10.31
C ASN A 5 -4.29 2.53 -10.24
N LYS A 6 -5.39 2.22 -9.55
CA LYS A 6 -5.96 0.87 -9.49
C LYS A 6 -6.30 0.37 -10.90
N TYR A 7 -7.04 1.15 -11.67
CA TYR A 7 -7.45 0.76 -13.02
C TYR A 7 -6.28 0.71 -14.02
N ALA A 8 -5.29 1.60 -13.88
CA ALA A 8 -4.07 1.51 -14.70
C ALA A 8 -3.30 0.20 -14.43
N ILE A 9 -3.23 -0.25 -13.18
CA ILE A 9 -2.62 -1.53 -12.84
C ILE A 9 -3.46 -2.69 -13.37
N TRP A 10 -4.78 -2.63 -13.25
CA TRP A 10 -5.68 -3.64 -13.81
C TRP A 10 -5.52 -3.77 -15.33
N GLN A 11 -5.48 -2.65 -16.04
CA GLN A 11 -5.21 -2.62 -17.48
C GLN A 11 -3.87 -3.29 -17.81
N GLU A 12 -2.82 -2.95 -17.09
CA GLU A 12 -1.50 -3.52 -17.34
C GLU A 12 -1.47 -5.04 -17.11
N ILE A 13 -2.10 -5.53 -16.04
CA ILE A 13 -2.20 -6.98 -15.77
C ILE A 13 -2.93 -7.70 -16.91
N GLU A 14 -4.07 -7.18 -17.36
CA GLU A 14 -4.86 -7.79 -18.44
C GLU A 14 -4.11 -7.78 -19.76
N VAL A 15 -3.43 -6.71 -20.09
CA VAL A 15 -2.61 -6.61 -21.30
C VAL A 15 -1.44 -7.59 -21.26
N LEU A 16 -0.72 -7.65 -20.12
CA LEU A 16 0.37 -8.60 -19.92
C LEU A 16 -0.09 -10.06 -20.00
N ALA A 17 -1.28 -10.37 -19.49
CA ALA A 17 -1.87 -11.72 -19.61
C ALA A 17 -2.16 -12.07 -21.08
N CYS A 18 -2.69 -11.15 -21.88
CA CYS A 18 -2.88 -11.34 -23.31
C CYS A 18 -1.55 -11.54 -24.04
N GLU A 19 -0.52 -10.78 -23.72
CA GLU A 19 0.82 -10.95 -24.27
C GLU A 19 1.43 -12.31 -23.92
N ALA A 20 1.27 -12.77 -22.67
CA ALA A 20 1.72 -14.10 -22.24
C ALA A 20 1.04 -15.21 -23.04
N HIS A 21 -0.27 -15.10 -23.23
CA HIS A 21 -1.02 -16.06 -24.04
C HIS A 21 -0.56 -16.07 -25.52
N ALA A 22 -0.28 -14.90 -26.08
CA ALA A 22 0.21 -14.79 -27.46
C ALA A 22 1.64 -15.35 -27.60
N GLU A 23 2.49 -15.18 -26.60
CA GLU A 23 3.84 -15.75 -26.58
C GLU A 23 3.79 -17.27 -26.50
N MET A 24 2.88 -17.81 -25.69
CA MET A 24 2.63 -19.25 -25.57
C MET A 24 2.09 -19.89 -26.84
N GLY A 25 1.24 -19.19 -27.61
CA GLY A 25 0.62 -19.67 -28.81
C GLY A 25 -0.36 -20.86 -28.65
N LYS A 26 -0.87 -21.11 -27.42
CA LYS A 26 -1.70 -22.27 -27.10
C LYS A 26 -3.20 -22.07 -27.33
N ILE A 27 -3.71 -20.85 -27.16
CA ILE A 27 -5.16 -20.58 -27.17
C ILE A 27 -5.66 -19.91 -28.43
N GLY A 28 -4.76 -19.50 -29.33
CA GLY A 28 -5.12 -18.93 -30.63
C GLY A 28 -5.06 -17.41 -30.72
N ILE A 29 -4.75 -16.69 -29.66
CA ILE A 29 -4.42 -15.26 -29.74
C ILE A 29 -3.11 -15.09 -30.52
N THR A 30 -3.08 -14.15 -31.45
CA THR A 30 -1.87 -13.83 -32.21
C THR A 30 -1.08 -12.70 -31.54
N ARG A 31 0.19 -12.56 -31.93
CA ARG A 31 1.02 -11.44 -31.44
C ARG A 31 0.49 -10.08 -31.91
N GLU A 32 -0.10 -10.04 -33.08
CA GLU A 32 -0.74 -8.86 -33.65
C GLU A 32 -1.97 -8.45 -32.83
N GLU A 33 -2.80 -9.41 -32.41
CA GLU A 33 -3.94 -9.14 -31.54
C GLU A 33 -3.50 -8.66 -30.16
N ALA A 34 -2.46 -9.24 -29.57
CA ALA A 34 -1.92 -8.78 -28.29
C ALA A 34 -1.33 -7.37 -28.40
N ALA A 35 -0.62 -7.05 -29.50
CA ALA A 35 -0.13 -5.71 -29.77
C ALA A 35 -1.28 -4.70 -29.97
N TRP A 36 -2.34 -5.09 -30.64
CA TRP A 36 -3.55 -4.29 -30.79
C TRP A 36 -4.19 -3.98 -29.42
N ILE A 37 -4.34 -5.00 -28.57
CA ILE A 37 -4.88 -4.82 -27.21
C ILE A 37 -4.01 -3.83 -26.43
N ARG A 38 -2.68 -3.95 -26.47
CA ARG A 38 -1.76 -3.02 -25.81
C ARG A 38 -1.94 -1.57 -26.27
N GLU A 39 -2.12 -1.37 -27.55
CA GLU A 39 -2.25 -0.02 -28.15
C GLU A 39 -3.60 0.62 -27.85
N HIS A 40 -4.68 -0.17 -27.84
CA HIS A 40 -6.05 0.33 -27.76
C HIS A 40 -6.69 0.18 -26.37
N ALA A 41 -6.09 -0.58 -25.46
CA ALA A 41 -6.59 -0.71 -24.09
C ALA A 41 -6.58 0.65 -23.40
N LYS A 42 -7.77 1.11 -22.99
CA LYS A 42 -8.00 2.36 -22.27
C LYS A 42 -9.18 2.16 -21.33
N PHE A 43 -9.35 3.06 -20.38
CA PHE A 43 -10.51 3.10 -19.51
C PHE A 43 -10.93 4.55 -19.23
N SER A 44 -12.20 4.74 -18.92
CA SER A 44 -12.74 5.97 -18.35
C SER A 44 -13.41 5.63 -17.01
N LYS A 45 -12.98 6.30 -15.95
CA LYS A 45 -13.53 6.05 -14.61
C LYS A 45 -15.04 6.29 -14.60
N GLU A 46 -15.50 7.37 -15.23
CA GLU A 46 -16.91 7.74 -15.28
C GLU A 46 -17.76 6.69 -16.02
N GLU A 47 -17.23 6.11 -17.08
CA GLU A 47 -17.90 5.05 -17.83
C GLU A 47 -17.90 3.72 -17.04
N VAL A 48 -16.80 3.37 -16.39
CA VAL A 48 -16.74 2.21 -15.50
C VAL A 48 -17.76 2.34 -14.38
N ASP A 49 -17.85 3.50 -13.72
CA ASP A 49 -18.83 3.77 -12.65
C ASP A 49 -20.29 3.60 -13.18
N ALA A 50 -20.56 4.07 -14.41
CA ALA A 50 -21.88 3.93 -15.04
C ALA A 50 -22.23 2.45 -15.35
N ILE A 51 -21.27 1.66 -15.83
CA ILE A 51 -21.45 0.24 -16.09
C ILE A 51 -21.60 -0.53 -14.76
N GLU A 52 -20.79 -0.21 -13.75
CA GLU A 52 -20.87 -0.84 -12.43
C GLU A 52 -22.23 -0.61 -11.76
N ALA A 53 -22.83 0.56 -11.93
CA ALA A 53 -24.17 0.85 -11.40
C ALA A 53 -25.24 -0.11 -11.92
N VAL A 54 -25.02 -0.77 -13.05
CA VAL A 54 -25.92 -1.77 -13.66
C VAL A 54 -25.49 -3.20 -13.33
N THR A 55 -24.20 -3.48 -13.46
CA THR A 55 -23.64 -4.83 -13.31
C THR A 55 -23.44 -5.25 -11.85
N ASN A 56 -23.33 -4.28 -10.93
CA ASN A 56 -22.97 -4.48 -9.52
C ASN A 56 -21.67 -5.30 -9.35
N HIS A 57 -20.71 -5.14 -10.27
CA HIS A 57 -19.45 -5.87 -10.25
C HIS A 57 -18.35 -5.01 -10.88
N ASP A 58 -17.42 -4.55 -10.06
CA ASP A 58 -16.34 -3.64 -10.44
C ASP A 58 -15.43 -4.17 -11.55
N VAL A 59 -14.97 -5.43 -11.43
CA VAL A 59 -14.08 -6.03 -12.44
C VAL A 59 -14.81 -6.19 -13.77
N ILE A 60 -16.06 -6.68 -13.78
CA ILE A 60 -16.84 -6.81 -15.01
C ILE A 60 -17.05 -5.44 -15.66
N ALA A 61 -17.36 -4.42 -14.88
CA ALA A 61 -17.54 -3.07 -15.40
C ALA A 61 -16.27 -2.53 -16.05
N PHE A 62 -15.13 -2.70 -15.38
CA PHE A 62 -13.83 -2.31 -15.92
C PHE A 62 -13.49 -3.05 -17.22
N LEU A 63 -13.64 -4.38 -17.25
CA LEU A 63 -13.33 -5.20 -18.41
C LEU A 63 -14.25 -4.88 -19.60
N THR A 64 -15.53 -4.59 -19.34
CA THR A 64 -16.49 -4.17 -20.37
C THR A 64 -16.04 -2.84 -20.98
N ASN A 65 -15.75 -1.83 -20.17
CA ASN A 65 -15.29 -0.53 -20.65
C ASN A 65 -13.97 -0.64 -21.44
N MET A 66 -13.00 -1.37 -20.91
CA MET A 66 -11.73 -1.59 -21.61
C MET A 66 -11.93 -2.31 -22.94
N GLY A 67 -12.84 -3.31 -22.98
CA GLY A 67 -13.19 -4.04 -24.20
C GLY A 67 -13.83 -3.15 -25.27
N GLU A 68 -14.69 -2.21 -24.88
CA GLU A 68 -15.28 -1.22 -25.77
C GLU A 68 -14.21 -0.36 -26.47
N TYR A 69 -13.18 0.09 -25.74
CA TYR A 69 -12.07 0.84 -26.32
C TYR A 69 -11.22 -0.02 -27.25
N ILE A 70 -10.90 -1.26 -26.88
CA ILE A 70 -10.12 -2.19 -27.70
C ILE A 70 -10.81 -2.48 -29.04
N ASP A 71 -12.13 -2.58 -29.02
CA ASP A 71 -12.93 -2.96 -30.19
C ASP A 71 -13.42 -1.76 -31.03
N ALA A 72 -13.25 -0.54 -30.55
CA ALA A 72 -13.84 0.66 -31.16
C ALA A 72 -13.45 0.88 -32.62
N GLU A 73 -12.23 0.50 -33.00
CA GLU A 73 -11.70 0.67 -34.36
C GLU A 73 -11.70 -0.62 -35.17
N VAL A 74 -12.26 -1.72 -34.63
CA VAL A 74 -12.34 -3.02 -35.33
C VAL A 74 -13.48 -2.97 -36.36
N PRO A 75 -13.23 -3.30 -37.65
CA PRO A 75 -14.26 -3.32 -38.66
C PRO A 75 -15.43 -4.24 -38.32
N GLU A 76 -16.63 -3.90 -38.78
CA GLU A 76 -17.81 -4.72 -38.60
C GLU A 76 -17.63 -6.08 -39.28
N GLY A 77 -17.87 -7.17 -38.54
CA GLY A 77 -17.72 -8.55 -39.01
C GLY A 77 -16.34 -9.17 -38.76
N GLU A 78 -15.36 -8.38 -38.33
CA GLU A 78 -14.05 -8.92 -37.93
C GLU A 78 -14.07 -9.41 -36.47
N PRO A 79 -13.23 -10.42 -36.16
CA PRO A 79 -13.13 -10.92 -34.80
C PRO A 79 -12.62 -9.85 -33.84
N LYS A 80 -13.31 -9.66 -32.71
CA LYS A 80 -12.99 -8.66 -31.70
C LYS A 80 -11.83 -9.11 -30.82
N PRO A 81 -10.71 -8.37 -30.75
CA PRO A 81 -9.57 -8.74 -29.90
C PRO A 81 -9.90 -8.76 -28.40
N SER A 82 -10.88 -7.96 -27.94
CA SER A 82 -11.32 -7.95 -26.54
C SER A 82 -11.75 -9.30 -25.99
N ARG A 83 -12.10 -10.28 -26.87
CA ARG A 83 -12.44 -11.68 -26.46
C ARG A 83 -11.30 -12.40 -25.71
N TRP A 84 -10.09 -11.91 -25.83
CA TRP A 84 -8.92 -12.48 -25.16
C TRP A 84 -8.65 -11.88 -23.78
N VAL A 85 -9.25 -10.73 -23.50
CA VAL A 85 -9.12 -10.09 -22.18
C VAL A 85 -9.75 -10.98 -21.12
N HIS A 86 -9.08 -11.10 -19.97
CA HIS A 86 -9.50 -11.93 -18.84
C HIS A 86 -9.61 -13.44 -19.13
N TYR A 87 -8.96 -13.92 -20.20
CA TYR A 87 -9.06 -15.33 -20.59
C TYR A 87 -8.44 -16.25 -19.54
N GLY A 88 -9.25 -17.15 -19.00
CA GLY A 88 -8.84 -18.12 -17.97
C GLY A 88 -8.66 -17.55 -16.56
N MET A 89 -8.77 -16.25 -16.39
CA MET A 89 -8.62 -15.56 -15.12
C MET A 89 -9.93 -15.48 -14.34
N THR A 90 -9.81 -15.17 -13.05
CA THR A 90 -10.92 -14.77 -12.18
C THR A 90 -10.66 -13.36 -11.62
N SER A 91 -11.72 -12.73 -11.11
CA SER A 91 -11.63 -11.36 -10.56
C SER A 91 -10.54 -11.18 -9.49
N SER A 92 -10.25 -12.21 -8.71
CA SER A 92 -9.22 -12.14 -7.67
C SER A 92 -7.80 -12.22 -8.25
N ASP A 93 -7.59 -12.91 -9.38
CA ASP A 93 -6.29 -12.91 -10.06
C ASP A 93 -5.88 -11.47 -10.43
N LEU A 94 -6.84 -10.68 -10.90
CA LEU A 94 -6.66 -9.27 -11.19
C LEU A 94 -6.59 -8.43 -9.91
N GLY A 95 -7.59 -8.58 -9.03
CA GLY A 95 -7.78 -7.73 -7.86
C GLY A 95 -6.67 -7.86 -6.82
N ASP A 96 -6.29 -9.08 -6.47
CA ASP A 96 -5.27 -9.34 -5.44
C ASP A 96 -3.85 -9.03 -5.93
N THR A 97 -3.52 -9.40 -7.17
CA THR A 97 -2.24 -9.05 -7.78
C THR A 97 -2.07 -7.52 -7.83
N ALA A 98 -3.12 -6.81 -8.25
CA ALA A 98 -3.10 -5.35 -8.28
C ALA A 98 -3.00 -4.73 -6.87
N LEU A 99 -3.71 -5.28 -5.88
CA LEU A 99 -3.62 -4.81 -4.49
C LEU A 99 -2.21 -4.98 -3.94
N CYS A 100 -1.59 -6.14 -4.13
CA CYS A 100 -0.22 -6.37 -3.71
C CYS A 100 0.75 -5.40 -4.38
N TYR A 101 0.59 -5.12 -5.68
CA TYR A 101 1.40 -4.13 -6.38
C TYR A 101 1.20 -2.71 -5.82
N GLN A 102 -0.04 -2.30 -5.52
CA GLN A 102 -0.34 -1.02 -4.86
C GLN A 102 0.28 -0.94 -3.45
N LEU A 103 0.24 -2.04 -2.70
CA LEU A 103 0.86 -2.11 -1.37
C LEU A 103 2.39 -1.96 -1.45
N VAL A 104 3.02 -2.54 -2.47
CA VAL A 104 4.45 -2.33 -2.75
C VAL A 104 4.74 -0.86 -3.03
N GLN A 105 3.99 -0.22 -3.94
CA GLN A 105 4.15 1.21 -4.26
C GLN A 105 3.99 2.10 -3.01
N ALA A 106 2.96 1.84 -2.20
CA ALA A 106 2.71 2.61 -0.98
C ALA A 106 3.80 2.38 0.07
N THR A 107 4.26 1.15 0.22
CA THR A 107 5.33 0.81 1.17
C THR A 107 6.65 1.47 0.78
N ASP A 108 6.96 1.58 -0.51
CA ASP A 108 8.16 2.27 -1.01
C ASP A 108 8.18 3.75 -0.61
N ILE A 109 7.03 4.43 -0.66
CA ILE A 109 6.88 5.81 -0.19
C ILE A 109 7.15 5.89 1.33
N ILE A 110 6.56 4.99 2.11
CA ILE A 110 6.72 4.96 3.57
C ILE A 110 8.18 4.65 3.94
N ILE A 111 8.83 3.72 3.27
CA ILE A 111 10.26 3.39 3.45
C ILE A 111 11.12 4.64 3.27
N GLU A 112 10.87 5.42 2.22
CA GLU A 112 11.62 6.63 1.95
C GLU A 112 11.39 7.70 3.02
N ASP A 113 10.16 7.86 3.51
CA ASP A 113 9.83 8.82 4.56
C ASP A 113 10.42 8.40 5.92
N VAL A 114 10.39 7.11 6.27
CA VAL A 114 11.03 6.60 7.49
C VAL A 114 12.56 6.76 7.42
N ARG A 115 13.16 6.55 6.24
CA ARG A 115 14.59 6.80 6.01
C ARG A 115 14.95 8.27 6.27
N LYS A 116 14.18 9.21 5.70
CA LYS A 116 14.39 10.65 5.91
C LYS A 116 14.25 11.03 7.39
N LEU A 117 13.21 10.52 8.06
CA LEU A 117 13.00 10.78 9.49
C LEU A 117 14.16 10.22 10.34
N GLY A 118 14.63 9.02 10.03
CA GLY A 118 15.78 8.39 10.66
C GLY A 118 17.07 9.22 10.49
N GLU A 119 17.32 9.73 9.28
CA GLU A 119 18.47 10.61 9.02
C GLU A 119 18.37 11.95 9.74
N ILE A 120 17.17 12.53 9.84
CA ILE A 120 16.94 13.75 10.63
C ILE A 120 17.26 13.48 12.11
N CYS A 121 16.74 12.39 12.67
CA CYS A 121 17.02 12.02 14.07
C CYS A 121 18.53 11.75 14.27
N ARG A 122 19.19 11.06 13.36
CA ARG A 122 20.64 10.82 13.41
C ARG A 122 21.42 12.13 13.38
N ARG A 123 21.11 13.03 12.46
CA ARG A 123 21.75 14.36 12.39
C ARG A 123 21.54 15.15 13.69
N ARG A 124 20.31 15.22 14.18
CA ARG A 124 19.99 15.93 15.43
C ARG A 124 20.69 15.30 16.63
N ALA A 125 20.89 13.99 16.66
CA ALA A 125 21.64 13.32 17.70
C ALA A 125 23.09 13.86 17.82
N PHE A 126 23.75 14.12 16.68
CA PHE A 126 25.09 14.70 16.67
C PHE A 126 25.08 16.21 16.96
N GLU A 127 24.12 16.96 16.45
CA GLU A 127 23.99 18.41 16.71
C GLU A 127 23.78 18.68 18.20
N GLU A 128 22.95 17.88 18.87
CA GLU A 128 22.56 18.06 20.26
C GLU A 128 23.38 17.19 21.26
N ARG A 129 24.50 16.61 20.83
CA ARG A 129 25.27 15.67 21.66
C ARG A 129 25.85 16.31 22.93
N GLU A 130 25.98 17.63 22.96
CA GLU A 130 26.50 18.39 24.09
C GLU A 130 25.41 19.21 24.78
N THR A 131 24.19 19.23 24.29
CA THR A 131 23.04 19.92 24.86
C THR A 131 22.55 19.15 26.09
N LEU A 132 22.86 19.65 27.28
CA LEU A 132 22.46 19.01 28.52
C LEU A 132 20.95 19.09 28.73
N CYS A 133 20.37 18.01 29.19
CA CYS A 133 19.00 17.94 29.66
C CYS A 133 18.89 16.97 30.83
N VAL A 134 17.75 16.99 31.51
CA VAL A 134 17.50 16.03 32.60
C VAL A 134 16.78 14.80 32.08
N GLY A 135 17.31 13.62 32.39
CA GLY A 135 16.61 12.37 32.23
C GLY A 135 15.50 12.23 33.27
N ARG A 136 14.32 11.77 32.86
CA ARG A 136 13.17 11.53 33.75
C ARG A 136 12.71 10.10 33.69
N THR A 137 12.44 9.52 34.86
CA THR A 137 11.71 8.27 35.02
C THR A 137 10.47 8.55 35.88
N HIS A 138 9.32 7.99 35.51
CA HIS A 138 8.04 8.28 36.17
C HIS A 138 7.65 9.77 36.19
N GLY A 139 8.20 10.60 35.28
CA GLY A 139 8.04 12.04 35.27
C GLY A 139 8.93 12.78 36.31
N ILE A 140 9.75 12.07 37.07
CA ILE A 140 10.64 12.63 38.12
C ILE A 140 12.05 12.76 37.55
N HIS A 141 12.76 13.80 37.95
CA HIS A 141 14.17 14.01 37.59
C HIS A 141 15.03 12.87 38.14
N ALA A 142 15.81 12.26 37.24
CA ALA A 142 16.75 11.21 37.55
C ALA A 142 18.19 11.74 37.38
N GLU A 143 18.79 11.49 36.23
CA GLU A 143 20.20 11.82 35.99
C GLU A 143 20.35 12.78 34.80
N PRO A 144 21.43 13.60 34.78
CA PRO A 144 21.78 14.39 33.61
C PRO A 144 22.02 13.49 32.40
N MET A 145 21.53 13.91 31.23
CA MET A 145 21.82 13.29 29.95
C MET A 145 21.96 14.37 28.87
N THR A 146 22.23 13.99 27.64
CA THR A 146 22.20 14.94 26.52
C THR A 146 20.93 14.78 25.69
N PHE A 147 20.46 15.88 25.13
CA PHE A 147 19.29 15.84 24.23
C PHE A 147 19.59 15.01 22.98
N GLY A 148 20.85 14.97 22.52
CA GLY A 148 21.29 14.10 21.45
C GLY A 148 21.06 12.61 21.69
N MET A 149 21.11 12.15 22.95
CA MET A 149 20.80 10.75 23.30
C MET A 149 19.34 10.39 23.04
N LYS A 150 18.40 11.33 23.24
CA LYS A 150 16.99 11.12 22.89
C LYS A 150 16.84 10.87 21.38
N PHE A 151 17.41 11.75 20.55
CA PHE A 151 17.40 11.60 19.10
C PHE A 151 18.13 10.33 18.65
N GLY A 152 19.25 9.96 19.28
CA GLY A 152 19.98 8.73 19.02
C GLY A 152 19.11 7.49 19.26
N SER A 153 18.36 7.46 20.35
CA SER A 153 17.41 6.39 20.65
C SER A 153 16.32 6.26 19.56
N TRP A 154 15.76 7.39 19.10
CA TRP A 154 14.75 7.40 18.02
C TRP A 154 15.35 6.99 16.68
N ALA A 155 16.57 7.42 16.37
CA ALA A 155 17.25 7.01 15.14
C ALA A 155 17.45 5.48 15.07
N TRP A 156 17.82 4.85 16.17
CA TRP A 156 17.95 3.40 16.26
C TRP A 156 16.61 2.67 16.17
N GLU A 157 15.54 3.24 16.72
CA GLU A 157 14.19 2.69 16.61
C GLU A 157 13.68 2.74 15.17
N LEU A 158 13.83 3.90 14.51
CA LEU A 158 13.49 4.08 13.09
C LEU A 158 14.33 3.20 12.15
N LYS A 159 15.59 2.93 12.50
CA LYS A 159 16.42 1.96 11.77
C LYS A 159 15.81 0.56 11.81
N ARG A 160 15.34 0.11 12.98
CA ARG A 160 14.66 -1.18 13.10
C ARG A 160 13.32 -1.21 12.37
N ASP A 161 12.58 -0.08 12.35
CA ASP A 161 11.35 0.02 11.58
C ASP A 161 11.63 -0.05 10.08
N LEU A 162 12.69 0.60 9.61
CA LEU A 162 13.14 0.51 8.22
C LEU A 162 13.45 -0.93 7.82
N ASP A 163 14.17 -1.69 8.66
CA ASP A 163 14.49 -3.08 8.40
C ASP A 163 13.22 -3.96 8.31
N ARG A 164 12.25 -3.73 9.21
CA ARG A 164 10.93 -4.41 9.18
C ARG A 164 10.12 -4.05 7.93
N LEU A 165 10.11 -2.78 7.55
CA LEU A 165 9.39 -2.31 6.35
C LEU A 165 9.97 -2.92 5.07
N LEU A 166 11.30 -3.00 4.97
CA LEU A 166 11.97 -3.65 3.84
C LEU A 166 11.64 -5.14 3.74
N ASP A 167 11.54 -5.82 4.88
CA ASP A 167 11.13 -7.22 4.94
C ASP A 167 9.64 -7.39 4.60
N ALA A 168 8.77 -6.56 5.19
CA ALA A 168 7.33 -6.60 4.90
C ALA A 168 7.01 -6.27 3.43
N ARG A 169 7.77 -5.35 2.83
CA ARG A 169 7.66 -5.05 1.40
C ARG A 169 7.92 -6.28 0.52
N LYS A 170 8.95 -7.06 0.85
CA LYS A 170 9.23 -8.31 0.14
C LYS A 170 8.12 -9.33 0.35
N ASN A 171 7.60 -9.38 1.57
CA ASN A 171 6.57 -10.34 1.97
C ASN A 171 5.21 -10.05 1.32
N VAL A 172 4.93 -8.80 0.93
CA VAL A 172 3.67 -8.43 0.24
C VAL A 172 3.82 -8.36 -1.28
N ALA A 173 5.05 -8.47 -1.82
CA ALA A 173 5.34 -8.35 -3.24
C ALA A 173 5.07 -9.66 -4.00
N PHE A 174 3.82 -10.14 -3.96
CA PHE A 174 3.37 -11.35 -4.65
C PHE A 174 2.23 -11.04 -5.61
N GLY A 175 2.12 -11.83 -6.67
CA GLY A 175 0.95 -11.91 -7.52
C GLY A 175 0.47 -13.36 -7.59
N ALA A 176 -0.79 -13.56 -7.94
CA ALA A 176 -1.38 -14.86 -8.18
C ALA A 176 -2.36 -14.77 -9.35
N ILE A 177 -2.12 -15.57 -10.40
CA ILE A 177 -3.00 -15.71 -11.55
C ILE A 177 -3.18 -17.21 -11.78
N SER A 178 -3.93 -17.83 -10.87
CA SER A 178 -4.04 -19.28 -10.75
C SER A 178 -5.47 -19.82 -10.97
N GLY A 179 -6.40 -18.92 -11.32
CA GLY A 179 -7.79 -19.25 -11.62
C GLY A 179 -8.69 -19.37 -10.40
N ALA A 180 -9.89 -19.88 -10.61
CA ALA A 180 -11.01 -19.81 -9.65
C ALA A 180 -10.76 -20.41 -8.27
N VAL A 181 -9.83 -21.35 -8.13
CA VAL A 181 -9.50 -22.02 -6.84
C VAL A 181 -7.99 -22.33 -6.69
N GLY A 182 -7.14 -21.68 -7.49
CA GLY A 182 -5.69 -21.84 -7.39
C GLY A 182 -5.13 -23.10 -8.07
N THR A 183 -5.89 -23.77 -8.95
CA THR A 183 -5.50 -25.06 -9.55
C THR A 183 -5.02 -24.95 -10.99
N TYR A 184 -4.96 -23.76 -11.56
CA TYR A 184 -4.59 -23.52 -12.98
C TYR A 184 -5.43 -24.32 -13.98
N SER A 185 -6.68 -24.65 -13.66
CA SER A 185 -7.54 -25.47 -14.52
C SER A 185 -7.89 -24.81 -15.85
N SER A 186 -7.89 -23.49 -15.90
CA SER A 186 -8.28 -22.68 -17.07
C SER A 186 -7.20 -21.74 -17.58
N ILE A 187 -6.06 -21.68 -16.89
CA ILE A 187 -4.95 -20.80 -17.24
C ILE A 187 -3.61 -21.54 -17.07
N ASP A 188 -2.64 -21.22 -17.91
CA ASP A 188 -1.31 -21.83 -17.81
C ASP A 188 -0.45 -21.06 -16.77
N PRO A 189 0.30 -21.73 -15.89
CA PRO A 189 1.20 -21.07 -14.93
C PRO A 189 2.17 -20.07 -15.54
N PHE A 190 2.53 -20.24 -16.81
CA PHE A 190 3.37 -19.29 -17.54
C PHE A 190 2.80 -17.88 -17.57
N VAL A 191 1.46 -17.72 -17.59
CA VAL A 191 0.82 -16.40 -17.57
C VAL A 191 1.10 -15.68 -16.26
N GLU A 192 1.01 -16.39 -15.14
CA GLU A 192 1.34 -15.85 -13.82
C GLU A 192 2.81 -15.44 -13.72
N GLU A 193 3.73 -16.32 -14.13
CA GLU A 193 5.17 -16.01 -14.14
C GLU A 193 5.46 -14.78 -14.99
N TYR A 194 4.89 -14.71 -16.19
CA TYR A 194 5.08 -13.61 -17.14
C TYR A 194 4.60 -12.27 -16.60
N VAL A 195 3.40 -12.23 -16.01
CA VAL A 195 2.82 -11.00 -15.45
C VAL A 195 3.58 -10.56 -14.21
N CYS A 196 3.83 -11.47 -13.27
CA CYS A 196 4.53 -11.16 -12.02
C CYS A 196 5.95 -10.64 -12.29
N GLU A 197 6.71 -11.26 -13.18
CA GLU A 197 8.06 -10.81 -13.53
C GLU A 197 8.05 -9.36 -14.06
N ARG A 198 7.10 -9.01 -14.92
CA ARG A 198 7.01 -7.66 -15.51
C ARG A 198 6.55 -6.60 -14.54
N LEU A 199 5.77 -6.98 -13.53
CA LEU A 199 5.38 -6.10 -12.43
C LEU A 199 6.44 -6.03 -11.32
N GLY A 200 7.51 -6.85 -11.40
CA GLY A 200 8.50 -6.94 -10.32
C GLY A 200 7.95 -7.59 -9.05
N LEU A 201 6.97 -8.47 -9.19
CA LEU A 201 6.40 -9.30 -8.13
C LEU A 201 6.97 -10.72 -8.21
N ALA A 202 7.02 -11.44 -7.10
CA ALA A 202 7.11 -12.88 -7.10
C ALA A 202 5.71 -13.49 -7.36
N HIS A 203 5.64 -14.67 -7.91
CA HIS A 203 4.38 -15.43 -7.92
C HIS A 203 4.20 -16.14 -6.58
N ASP A 204 2.96 -16.23 -6.10
CA ASP A 204 2.63 -16.96 -4.90
C ASP A 204 2.83 -18.48 -5.14
N PRO A 205 3.68 -19.17 -4.37
CA PRO A 205 3.95 -20.59 -4.60
C PRO A 205 2.71 -21.49 -4.55
N LEU A 206 1.71 -21.08 -3.76
CA LEU A 206 0.45 -21.82 -3.62
C LEU A 206 -0.64 -20.89 -3.09
N SER A 207 -1.40 -20.31 -3.98
CA SER A 207 -2.60 -19.53 -3.66
C SER A 207 -3.86 -20.42 -3.69
N THR A 208 -4.97 -19.88 -3.18
CA THR A 208 -6.32 -20.38 -3.45
C THR A 208 -6.94 -19.53 -4.58
N GLN A 209 -8.18 -19.08 -4.48
CA GLN A 209 -8.66 -18.01 -5.35
C GLN A 209 -8.03 -16.67 -5.01
N VAL A 210 -7.51 -16.52 -3.81
CA VAL A 210 -6.93 -15.29 -3.26
C VAL A 210 -5.51 -15.53 -2.78
N ILE A 211 -4.70 -14.47 -2.77
CA ILE A 211 -3.42 -14.46 -2.07
C ILE A 211 -3.69 -14.53 -0.56
N SER A 212 -2.89 -15.30 0.17
CA SER A 212 -3.08 -15.47 1.60
C SER A 212 -2.97 -14.13 2.36
N ARG A 213 -3.91 -13.87 3.27
CA ARG A 213 -4.02 -12.58 3.98
C ARG A 213 -3.01 -12.40 5.09
N ASP A 214 -2.22 -13.42 5.44
CA ASP A 214 -1.09 -13.28 6.36
C ASP A 214 -0.01 -12.33 5.82
N HIS A 215 0.21 -12.27 4.51
CA HIS A 215 1.07 -11.28 3.86
C HIS A 215 0.61 -9.84 4.15
N HIS A 216 -0.68 -9.58 4.01
CA HIS A 216 -1.30 -8.27 4.29
C HIS A 216 -1.28 -7.95 5.78
N ALA A 217 -1.60 -8.94 6.63
CA ALA A 217 -1.58 -8.80 8.09
C ALA A 217 -0.17 -8.51 8.62
N TYR A 218 0.86 -9.15 8.06
CA TYR A 218 2.24 -8.87 8.41
C TYR A 218 2.63 -7.42 8.08
N LEU A 219 2.35 -6.95 6.86
CA LEU A 219 2.59 -5.55 6.49
C LEU A 219 1.85 -4.58 7.41
N ALA A 220 0.56 -4.83 7.67
CA ALA A 220 -0.26 -3.98 8.54
C ALA A 220 0.30 -3.94 9.98
N GLY A 221 0.79 -5.06 10.51
CA GLY A 221 1.46 -5.14 11.81
C GLY A 221 2.76 -4.33 11.86
N VAL A 222 3.55 -4.35 10.78
CA VAL A 222 4.78 -3.55 10.67
C VAL A 222 4.44 -2.06 10.57
N LEU A 223 3.42 -1.68 9.80
CA LEU A 223 2.93 -0.30 9.72
C LEU A 223 2.42 0.20 11.08
N ALA A 224 1.71 -0.63 11.84
CA ALA A 224 1.25 -0.30 13.19
C ALA A 224 2.43 -0.10 14.16
N THR A 225 3.48 -0.91 14.05
CA THR A 225 4.71 -0.76 14.83
C THR A 225 5.43 0.54 14.50
N THR A 226 5.57 0.87 13.22
CA THR A 226 6.17 2.13 12.74
C THR A 226 5.36 3.34 13.22
N ALA A 227 4.02 3.26 13.15
CA ALA A 227 3.14 4.30 13.68
C ALA A 227 3.28 4.46 15.21
N ALA A 228 3.54 3.37 15.94
CA ALA A 228 3.79 3.43 17.38
C ALA A 228 5.13 4.11 17.71
N THR A 229 6.17 3.93 16.89
CA THR A 229 7.43 4.70 17.01
C THR A 229 7.20 6.19 16.79
N CYS A 230 6.43 6.57 15.77
CA CYS A 230 6.08 7.97 15.53
C CYS A 230 5.28 8.58 16.70
N ASP A 231 4.31 7.81 17.25
CA ASP A 231 3.54 8.19 18.44
C ASP A 231 4.43 8.40 19.68
N ARG A 232 5.38 7.50 19.91
CA ARG A 232 6.35 7.61 21.00
C ARG A 232 7.18 8.89 20.90
N ILE A 233 7.73 9.19 19.73
CA ILE A 233 8.51 10.40 19.46
C ILE A 233 7.64 11.65 19.70
N ALA A 234 6.45 11.67 19.12
CA ALA A 234 5.51 12.77 19.25
C ALA A 234 5.06 12.99 20.72
N THR A 235 4.81 11.91 21.45
CA THR A 235 4.43 11.96 22.87
C THR A 235 5.54 12.55 23.72
N GLU A 236 6.80 12.15 23.50
CA GLU A 236 7.93 12.72 24.25
C GLU A 236 8.08 14.21 23.98
N ILE A 237 8.08 14.64 22.73
CA ILE A 237 8.23 16.07 22.40
C ILE A 237 7.05 16.89 22.96
N ARG A 238 5.82 16.39 22.91
CA ARG A 238 4.65 17.02 23.53
C ARG A 238 4.83 17.18 25.05
N ASN A 239 5.37 16.17 25.71
CA ASN A 239 5.69 16.28 27.15
C ASN A 239 6.74 17.34 27.44
N LEU A 240 7.75 17.46 26.58
CA LEU A 240 8.78 18.50 26.72
C LEU A 240 8.27 19.91 26.40
N GLN A 241 7.17 20.03 25.66
CA GLN A 241 6.53 21.32 25.33
C GLN A 241 5.55 21.81 26.39
N LYS A 242 5.26 21.02 27.43
CA LYS A 242 4.38 21.49 28.53
C LYS A 242 4.90 22.80 29.14
N THR A 243 3.98 23.67 29.57
CA THR A 243 4.29 24.94 30.17
C THR A 243 5.30 24.82 31.33
N ASP A 244 5.17 23.78 32.16
CA ASP A 244 6.04 23.55 33.31
C ASP A 244 7.41 22.97 32.97
N THR A 245 7.58 22.43 31.73
CA THR A 245 8.82 21.80 31.25
C THR A 245 9.54 22.73 30.26
N LEU A 246 8.92 23.02 29.15
CA LEU A 246 9.33 23.95 28.09
C LEU A 246 10.78 23.74 27.59
N GLU A 247 11.20 22.49 27.44
CA GLU A 247 12.53 22.11 26.96
C GLU A 247 12.57 21.92 25.42
N ALA A 248 11.42 21.75 24.78
CA ALA A 248 11.27 21.67 23.32
C ALA A 248 9.91 22.25 22.91
N GLU A 249 9.78 22.69 21.68
CA GLU A 249 8.49 23.10 21.10
C GLU A 249 8.44 22.82 19.60
N GLU A 250 7.23 22.63 19.06
CA GLU A 250 7.01 22.61 17.62
C GLU A 250 7.38 23.93 16.96
N PRO A 251 7.92 23.91 15.72
CA PRO A 251 8.12 25.12 14.95
C PRO A 251 6.79 25.86 14.75
N PHE A 252 6.78 27.16 15.06
CA PHE A 252 5.61 28.01 14.89
C PHE A 252 5.86 28.99 13.74
N LYS A 253 5.05 28.88 12.67
CA LYS A 253 5.23 29.72 11.48
C LYS A 253 4.80 31.15 11.74
N LYS A 254 5.46 32.12 11.07
CA LYS A 254 5.05 33.53 11.12
C LYS A 254 3.58 33.67 10.68
N GLY A 255 2.76 34.29 11.51
CA GLY A 255 1.31 34.44 11.27
C GLY A 255 0.44 33.24 11.67
N GLN A 256 1.02 32.14 12.11
CA GLN A 256 0.26 31.02 12.66
C GLN A 256 -0.41 31.43 13.98
N LYS A 257 -1.64 30.98 14.21
CA LYS A 257 -2.36 31.17 15.48
C LYS A 257 -2.54 29.81 16.14
N GLY A 258 -2.16 29.74 17.41
CA GLY A 258 -2.24 28.49 18.20
C GLY A 258 -3.57 28.32 18.93
N SER A 259 -4.37 29.39 19.04
CA SER A 259 -5.66 29.36 19.74
C SER A 259 -6.55 30.47 19.20
N SER A 260 -7.86 30.21 19.17
CA SER A 260 -8.87 31.24 18.86
C SER A 260 -9.08 32.26 19.98
N ALA A 261 -8.82 31.85 21.24
CA ALA A 261 -9.05 32.69 22.43
C ALA A 261 -7.77 33.34 23.00
N MET A 262 -6.61 32.69 22.82
CA MET A 262 -5.34 33.11 23.45
C MET A 262 -4.23 33.22 22.39
N PRO A 263 -3.89 34.43 21.92
CA PRO A 263 -2.94 34.61 20.83
C PRO A 263 -1.52 34.10 21.11
N HIS A 264 -1.11 34.05 22.36
CA HIS A 264 0.21 33.59 22.81
C HIS A 264 0.34 32.08 22.96
N LYS A 265 -0.78 31.34 22.91
CA LYS A 265 -0.80 29.91 23.14
C LYS A 265 -0.24 29.15 21.92
N ARG A 266 0.80 28.34 22.15
CA ARG A 266 1.45 27.49 21.14
C ARG A 266 1.17 26.03 21.43
N ASN A 267 0.14 25.49 20.78
CA ASN A 267 -0.23 24.08 20.95
C ASN A 267 0.60 23.17 20.05
N PRO A 268 1.02 21.97 20.51
CA PRO A 268 1.72 20.98 19.69
C PRO A 268 0.75 20.21 18.76
N ILE A 269 0.07 20.93 17.87
CA ILE A 269 -1.04 20.40 17.07
C ILE A 269 -0.58 19.31 16.11
N THR A 270 0.61 19.45 15.51
CA THR A 270 1.13 18.44 14.56
C THR A 270 1.43 17.14 15.29
N LEU A 271 2.07 17.22 16.44
CA LEU A 271 2.39 16.06 17.27
C LEU A 271 1.12 15.40 17.85
N GLU A 272 0.11 16.19 18.21
CA GLU A 272 -1.20 15.67 18.63
C GLU A 272 -1.88 14.89 17.51
N LYS A 273 -1.81 15.39 16.26
CA LYS A 273 -2.33 14.68 15.07
C LYS A 273 -1.58 13.36 14.84
N VAL A 274 -0.26 13.34 14.96
CA VAL A 274 0.54 12.11 14.84
C VAL A 274 0.07 11.08 15.87
N CYS A 275 -0.07 11.47 17.14
CA CYS A 275 -0.57 10.58 18.21
C CYS A 275 -2.00 10.07 17.92
N GLY A 276 -2.87 10.94 17.39
CA GLY A 276 -4.24 10.57 17.03
C GLY A 276 -4.30 9.59 15.88
N LEU A 277 -3.59 9.88 14.79
CA LEU A 277 -3.58 9.04 13.57
C LEU A 277 -2.91 7.69 13.81
N SER A 278 -1.90 7.60 14.66
CA SER A 278 -1.27 6.33 15.00
C SER A 278 -2.26 5.30 15.58
N ARG A 279 -3.31 5.78 16.28
CA ARG A 279 -4.38 4.90 16.81
C ARG A 279 -5.20 4.28 15.68
N VAL A 280 -5.47 5.05 14.62
CA VAL A 280 -6.21 4.56 13.44
C VAL A 280 -5.40 3.49 12.72
N VAL A 281 -4.10 3.73 12.49
CA VAL A 281 -3.22 2.73 11.86
C VAL A 281 -3.17 1.44 12.68
N LYS A 282 -3.01 1.55 14.00
CA LYS A 282 -2.99 0.39 14.91
C LYS A 282 -4.32 -0.37 14.92
N ALA A 283 -5.45 0.33 14.87
CA ALA A 283 -6.77 -0.31 14.81
C ALA A 283 -7.00 -1.06 13.50
N ASN A 284 -6.56 -0.49 12.36
CA ASN A 284 -6.69 -1.14 11.06
C ASN A 284 -5.82 -2.39 10.94
N ALA A 285 -4.68 -2.47 11.63
CA ALA A 285 -3.90 -3.69 11.68
C ALA A 285 -4.67 -4.87 12.31
N GLN A 286 -5.54 -4.61 13.30
CA GLN A 286 -6.40 -5.65 13.85
C GLN A 286 -7.36 -6.22 12.79
N VAL A 287 -7.94 -5.38 11.96
CA VAL A 287 -8.80 -5.82 10.85
C VAL A 287 -8.03 -6.71 9.88
N ALA A 288 -6.79 -6.36 9.56
CA ALA A 288 -5.95 -7.19 8.69
C ALA A 288 -5.63 -8.57 9.29
N PHE A 289 -5.43 -8.67 10.60
CA PHE A 289 -5.27 -9.96 11.29
C PHE A 289 -6.55 -10.80 11.24
N ASP A 290 -7.72 -10.18 11.43
CA ASP A 290 -9.02 -10.87 11.37
C ASP A 290 -9.31 -11.39 9.95
N ASN A 291 -8.81 -10.73 8.90
CA ASN A 291 -8.95 -11.13 7.50
C ASN A 291 -8.13 -12.39 7.13
N VAL A 292 -7.22 -12.87 7.97
CA VAL A 292 -6.44 -14.10 7.68
C VAL A 292 -7.35 -15.33 7.66
N ALA A 293 -8.37 -15.38 8.51
CA ALA A 293 -9.26 -16.52 8.64
C ALA A 293 -10.42 -16.44 7.62
N LEU A 294 -10.23 -17.05 6.47
CA LEU A 294 -11.24 -17.13 5.40
C LEU A 294 -11.83 -18.55 5.31
N TRP A 295 -13.05 -18.66 4.76
CA TRP A 295 -13.67 -19.94 4.46
C TRP A 295 -13.20 -20.49 3.12
N HIS A 296 -12.80 -21.76 3.12
CA HIS A 296 -12.42 -22.51 1.92
C HIS A 296 -11.38 -21.76 1.08
N GLU A 297 -11.53 -21.80 -0.23
CA GLU A 297 -10.63 -21.14 -1.18
C GLU A 297 -10.90 -19.64 -1.32
N ARG A 298 -12.08 -19.16 -0.87
CA ARG A 298 -12.46 -17.75 -0.73
C ARG A 298 -13.81 -17.60 -0.04
N ASP A 299 -13.95 -16.60 0.82
CA ASP A 299 -15.19 -15.87 1.07
C ASP A 299 -14.98 -14.38 0.82
N ILE A 300 -16.01 -13.54 0.98
CA ILE A 300 -15.93 -12.11 0.67
C ILE A 300 -15.81 -11.21 1.92
N SER A 301 -15.69 -11.78 3.10
CA SER A 301 -15.65 -11.02 4.36
C SER A 301 -14.47 -10.04 4.42
N HIS A 302 -13.29 -10.45 3.98
CA HIS A 302 -12.10 -9.61 3.91
C HIS A 302 -12.28 -8.41 2.95
N SER A 303 -12.90 -8.64 1.82
CA SER A 303 -13.04 -7.64 0.75
C SER A 303 -13.83 -6.40 1.20
N SER A 304 -14.85 -6.58 2.05
CA SER A 304 -15.65 -5.47 2.60
C SER A 304 -14.85 -4.59 3.58
N ALA A 305 -13.81 -5.14 4.20
CA ALA A 305 -12.97 -4.43 5.16
C ALA A 305 -11.71 -3.82 4.53
N GLU A 306 -11.27 -4.37 3.38
CA GLU A 306 -10.07 -3.93 2.66
C GLU A 306 -10.32 -2.80 1.65
N ARG A 307 -11.58 -2.55 1.27
CA ARG A 307 -11.99 -1.54 0.26
C ARG A 307 -12.14 -0.13 0.82
#